data_5d1d7fa9cec88deba7af106a61076c01
#
_entry.id   5d1d7fa9cec88deba7af106a61076c01
#
_cell.length_a   1.000
_cell.length_b   1.000
_cell.length_c   1.000
_cell.angle_alpha   90.00
_cell.angle_beta   90.00
_cell.angle_gamma   90.00
#
_symmetry.space_group_name_H-M   'P 1'
#
loop_
_entity.id
_entity.type
_entity.pdbx_description
1 polymer ?
#
loop_
_entity_poly.entity_id
_entity_poly.type
_entity_poly.pdbx_seq_one_letter_code
_entity_poly.pdbx_strand_id
1 'polypeptide(L)'
;MLFGDDGIAFETANKNIWVHNNDIFYGTAGGDADQAKGDGSLDLKNDSQYFTISYNHFWDSGKMSLCGMKSETGENWITYHHNWFDHSDSRHPRIRTMSVHVYN
;
A
#
# COMPACT_ATOMS: atom_id res chain seq x y z
N MET A 1 8.45 0.41 -11.36
CA MET A 1 8.14 -0.94 -10.98
C MET A 1 7.37 -1.62 -12.05
N LEU A 2 7.76 -2.78 -12.46
CA LEU A 2 7.36 -3.19 -13.79
C LEU A 2 6.53 -4.45 -13.90
N PHE A 3 6.74 -5.46 -13.09
CA PHE A 3 6.08 -6.74 -13.34
C PHE A 3 5.87 -7.47 -12.03
N GLY A 4 4.66 -7.77 -11.73
CA GLY A 4 4.27 -8.48 -10.54
C GLY A 4 2.86 -8.11 -10.15
N ASP A 5 2.27 -8.89 -9.30
CA ASP A 5 0.93 -8.56 -8.82
C ASP A 5 0.98 -7.37 -7.87
N ASP A 6 1.87 -7.40 -6.89
CA ASP A 6 2.09 -6.32 -5.95
C ASP A 6 3.42 -5.61 -6.22
N GLY A 7 3.50 -4.36 -5.87
CA GLY A 7 4.72 -3.61 -5.93
C GLY A 7 5.67 -3.98 -4.81
N ILE A 8 5.28 -3.63 -3.60
CA ILE A 8 5.96 -4.01 -2.37
C ILE A 8 4.90 -4.65 -1.48
N ALA A 9 5.16 -5.83 -0.98
CA ALA A 9 4.24 -6.51 -0.08
C ALA A 9 4.96 -7.04 1.15
N PHE A 10 4.39 -6.75 2.31
CA PHE A 10 4.83 -7.29 3.59
C PHE A 10 3.80 -8.32 4.03
N GLU A 11 4.13 -9.59 3.84
CA GLU A 11 3.14 -10.66 3.88
C GLU A 11 2.77 -11.13 5.28
N THR A 12 3.72 -11.16 6.24
CA THR A 12 3.43 -11.75 7.55
C THR A 12 4.25 -11.12 8.66
N ALA A 13 3.58 -10.47 9.60
CA ALA A 13 4.14 -10.02 10.89
C ALA A 13 5.48 -9.26 10.80
N ASN A 14 5.66 -8.44 9.78
CA ASN A 14 6.83 -7.58 9.67
C ASN A 14 6.71 -6.40 10.63
N LYS A 15 7.82 -5.90 11.15
CA LYS A 15 7.83 -4.83 12.14
C LYS A 15 8.92 -3.80 11.89
N ASN A 16 8.65 -2.58 12.34
CA ASN A 16 9.65 -1.50 12.38
C ASN A 16 10.21 -1.18 10.99
N ILE A 17 9.32 -0.94 10.06
CA ILE A 17 9.66 -0.66 8.67
C ILE A 17 9.32 0.79 8.32
N TRP A 18 10.20 1.42 7.58
CA TRP A 18 9.97 2.73 7.00
C TRP A 18 10.11 2.66 5.49
N VAL A 19 8.99 2.92 4.79
CA VAL A 19 8.96 2.99 3.32
C VAL A 19 8.83 4.45 2.95
N HIS A 20 9.86 5.00 2.32
CA HIS A 20 9.87 6.44 2.07
C HIS A 20 10.58 6.82 0.77
N ASN A 21 10.18 7.96 0.25
CA ASN A 21 10.81 8.59 -0.93
C ASN A 21 10.86 7.67 -2.15
N ASN A 22 9.77 6.95 -2.41
CA ASN A 22 9.69 6.07 -3.57
C ASN A 22 8.67 6.59 -4.58
N ASP A 23 8.92 6.29 -5.84
CA ASP A 23 7.95 6.40 -6.92
C ASP A 23 7.49 4.99 -7.27
N ILE A 24 6.20 4.70 -7.06
CA ILE A 24 5.64 3.38 -7.29
C ILE A 24 4.47 3.51 -8.27
N PHE A 25 4.57 2.83 -9.41
CA PHE A 25 3.58 2.95 -10.47
C PHE A 25 3.60 1.72 -11.39
N TYR A 26 2.51 1.54 -12.10
CA TYR A 26 2.40 0.46 -13.09
C TYR A 26 2.37 0.97 -14.52
N GLY A 27 2.03 2.22 -14.72
CA GLY A 27 1.96 2.79 -16.04
C GLY A 27 0.78 2.24 -16.86
N THR A 28 1.01 1.95 -18.10
CA THR A 28 -0.05 1.58 -19.06
C THR A 28 -0.19 0.08 -19.25
N ALA A 29 -0.07 -0.71 -18.21
CA ALA A 29 -0.27 -2.14 -18.31
C ALA A 29 -1.67 -2.45 -18.85
N GLY A 30 -1.75 -3.35 -19.81
CA GLY A 30 -3.02 -3.81 -20.36
C GLY A 30 -3.59 -4.95 -19.53
N GLY A 31 -4.85 -5.26 -19.74
CA GLY A 31 -5.52 -6.35 -19.05
C GLY A 31 -6.90 -5.96 -18.57
N ASP A 32 -7.51 -6.78 -17.73
CA ASP A 32 -8.79 -6.43 -17.15
C ASP A 32 -8.66 -5.36 -16.06
N ALA A 33 -9.79 -4.81 -15.65
CA ALA A 33 -9.82 -3.67 -14.74
C ALA A 33 -9.16 -3.94 -13.38
N ASP A 34 -9.07 -5.20 -12.98
CA ASP A 34 -8.52 -5.55 -11.67
C ASP A 34 -7.00 -5.68 -11.69
N GLN A 35 -6.43 -6.06 -12.81
CA GLN A 35 -5.00 -6.31 -12.94
C GLN A 35 -4.31 -5.47 -14.00
N ALA A 36 -5.04 -4.63 -14.71
CA ALA A 36 -4.46 -3.82 -15.78
C ALA A 36 -3.33 -2.93 -15.31
N LYS A 37 -3.34 -2.54 -14.05
CA LYS A 37 -2.33 -1.68 -13.42
C LYS A 37 -1.79 -2.31 -12.14
N GLY A 38 -1.59 -3.60 -12.16
CA GLY A 38 -1.12 -4.34 -11.01
C GLY A 38 -2.17 -4.61 -9.95
N ASP A 39 -1.83 -5.36 -8.92
CA ASP A 39 -2.74 -5.64 -7.82
C ASP A 39 -2.62 -4.59 -6.73
N GLY A 40 -1.50 -4.51 -6.02
CA GLY A 40 -1.28 -3.50 -5.00
C GLY A 40 0.08 -2.83 -5.15
N SER A 41 0.16 -1.52 -4.99
CA SER A 41 1.45 -0.85 -5.05
C SER A 41 2.25 -1.08 -3.78
N LEU A 42 1.60 -0.95 -2.61
CA LEU A 42 2.23 -1.19 -1.32
C LEU A 42 1.20 -1.82 -0.38
N ASP A 43 1.42 -3.05 0.00
CA ASP A 43 0.50 -3.79 0.86
C ASP A 43 1.18 -4.26 2.15
N LEU A 44 0.50 -4.01 3.28
CA LEU A 44 0.90 -4.43 4.61
C LEU A 44 -0.11 -5.45 5.10
N LYS A 45 0.30 -6.70 5.18
CA LYS A 45 -0.63 -7.81 5.43
C LYS A 45 -0.28 -8.56 6.72
N ASN A 46 -1.28 -9.29 7.24
CA ASN A 46 -1.11 -10.30 8.28
C ASN A 46 -0.28 -9.84 9.49
N ASP A 47 -0.86 -8.93 10.28
CA ASP A 47 -0.29 -8.46 11.54
C ASP A 47 1.05 -7.73 11.43
N SER A 48 1.33 -7.10 10.29
CA SER A 48 2.46 -6.18 10.16
C SER A 48 2.26 -4.96 11.06
N GLN A 49 3.30 -4.54 11.78
CA GLN A 49 3.21 -3.52 12.82
C GLN A 49 4.35 -2.50 12.75
N TYR A 50 4.08 -1.31 13.27
CA TYR A 50 5.07 -0.24 13.41
C TYR A 50 5.67 0.15 12.08
N PHE A 51 4.80 0.52 11.15
CA PHE A 51 5.21 0.99 9.83
C PHE A 51 5.03 2.49 9.72
N THR A 52 5.97 3.13 9.05
CA THR A 52 5.83 4.51 8.59
C THR A 52 5.97 4.53 7.07
N ILE A 53 4.95 5.06 6.40
CA ILE A 53 4.90 5.19 4.95
C ILE A 53 4.87 6.68 4.64
N SER A 54 5.94 7.23 4.08
CA SER A 54 6.05 8.68 3.96
C SER A 54 6.77 9.15 2.70
N TYR A 55 6.34 10.31 2.21
CA TYR A 55 6.96 10.95 1.06
C TYR A 55 7.05 10.06 -0.17
N ASN A 56 6.06 9.20 -0.38
CA ASN A 56 5.99 8.37 -1.57
C ASN A 56 5.01 8.97 -2.57
N HIS A 57 5.30 8.77 -3.83
CA HIS A 57 4.40 9.08 -4.92
C HIS A 57 3.90 7.77 -5.51
N PHE A 58 2.61 7.49 -5.32
CA PHE A 58 1.93 6.33 -5.88
C PHE A 58 1.08 6.80 -7.04
N TRP A 59 1.29 6.27 -8.21
CA TRP A 59 0.52 6.72 -9.36
C TRP A 59 0.27 5.62 -10.38
N ASP A 60 -0.76 5.83 -11.20
CA ASP A 60 -1.15 4.90 -12.26
C ASP A 60 -1.35 3.46 -11.79
N SER A 61 -1.93 3.27 -10.63
CA SER A 61 -2.20 1.94 -10.09
C SER A 61 -3.70 1.77 -9.82
N GLY A 62 -4.21 0.60 -10.09
CA GLY A 62 -5.61 0.29 -9.80
C GLY A 62 -5.88 0.19 -8.30
N LYS A 63 -4.92 -0.32 -7.54
CA LYS A 63 -5.02 -0.48 -6.08
C LYS A 63 -3.72 0.01 -5.46
N MET A 64 -3.77 1.13 -4.76
CA MET A 64 -2.56 1.76 -4.25
C MET A 64 -1.98 1.04 -3.03
N SER A 65 -2.72 0.97 -1.94
CA SER A 65 -2.17 0.43 -0.72
C SER A 65 -3.23 -0.25 0.15
N LEU A 66 -2.88 -1.38 0.70
CA LEU A 66 -3.72 -2.13 1.64
C LEU A 66 -3.05 -2.17 3.01
N CYS A 67 -3.80 -1.80 4.04
CA CYS A 67 -3.40 -1.96 5.43
C CYS A 67 -4.21 -3.07 6.06
N GLY A 68 -3.60 -4.22 6.28
CA GLY A 68 -4.22 -5.35 6.94
C GLY A 68 -5.08 -6.21 6.04
N MET A 69 -5.30 -7.40 6.50
CA MET A 69 -6.20 -8.38 5.90
C MET A 69 -7.33 -8.66 6.89
N LYS A 70 -8.34 -9.38 6.45
CA LYS A 70 -9.49 -9.70 7.31
C LYS A 70 -9.14 -10.52 8.57
N SER A 71 -7.95 -11.05 8.63
CA SER A 71 -7.49 -11.88 9.75
C SER A 71 -6.61 -11.12 10.75
N GLU A 72 -6.53 -9.81 10.66
CA GLU A 72 -5.77 -9.02 11.62
C GLU A 72 -6.32 -9.18 13.03
N THR A 73 -5.45 -9.35 14.00
CA THR A 73 -5.83 -9.70 15.37
C THR A 73 -5.62 -8.60 16.38
N GLY A 74 -4.94 -7.52 16.05
CA GLY A 74 -4.63 -6.48 16.99
C GLY A 74 -4.30 -5.15 16.36
N GLU A 75 -3.76 -4.26 17.17
CA GLU A 75 -3.34 -2.93 16.74
C GLU A 75 -2.06 -3.02 15.93
N ASN A 76 -1.99 -2.26 14.84
CA ASN A 76 -0.86 -2.33 13.93
C ASN A 76 0.06 -1.12 13.99
N TRP A 77 -0.42 0.04 14.45
CA TRP A 77 0.40 1.24 14.61
C TRP A 77 1.09 1.63 13.31
N ILE A 78 0.29 1.98 12.32
CA ILE A 78 0.77 2.33 10.99
C ILE A 78 0.51 3.81 10.75
N THR A 79 1.52 4.52 10.23
CA THR A 79 1.41 5.93 9.88
C THR A 79 1.68 6.14 8.40
N TYR A 80 0.76 6.82 7.73
CA TYR A 80 0.95 7.34 6.38
C TYR A 80 1.01 8.86 6.46
N HIS A 81 2.07 9.47 5.96
CA HIS A 81 2.11 10.92 5.90
C HIS A 81 2.89 11.44 4.70
N HIS A 82 2.49 12.59 4.21
CA HIS A 82 3.13 13.26 3.09
C HIS A 82 3.25 12.37 1.84
N ASN A 83 2.28 11.50 1.62
CA ASN A 83 2.23 10.68 0.41
C ASN A 83 1.31 11.33 -0.63
N TRP A 84 1.62 11.12 -1.88
CA TRP A 84 0.77 11.55 -2.97
C TRP A 84 0.20 10.32 -3.67
N PHE A 85 -1.13 10.16 -3.60
CA PHE A 85 -1.86 9.13 -4.31
C PHE A 85 -2.49 9.76 -5.53
N ASP A 86 -1.98 9.42 -6.70
CA ASP A 86 -2.29 10.10 -7.93
C ASP A 86 -2.78 9.11 -8.99
N HIS A 87 -3.89 9.43 -9.66
CA HIS A 87 -4.44 8.64 -10.75
C HIS A 87 -4.59 7.15 -10.41
N SER A 88 -5.30 6.85 -9.34
CA SER A 88 -5.63 5.48 -8.99
C SER A 88 -7.13 5.28 -8.81
N ASP A 89 -7.55 4.04 -8.94
CA ASP A 89 -8.97 3.71 -8.83
C ASP A 89 -9.39 3.53 -7.37
N SER A 90 -8.53 2.96 -6.52
CA SER A 90 -8.92 2.63 -5.17
C SER A 90 -7.73 2.47 -4.21
N ARG A 91 -8.05 2.37 -2.92
CA ARG A 91 -7.13 2.06 -1.82
C ARG A 91 -6.08 3.15 -1.57
N HIS A 92 -6.53 4.27 -1.00
CA HIS A 92 -5.68 5.45 -0.72
C HIS A 92 -5.48 5.77 0.78
N PRO A 93 -5.06 4.88 1.64
CA PRO A 93 -5.04 3.41 1.61
C PRO A 93 -6.39 2.77 1.96
N ARG A 94 -6.55 1.49 1.70
CA ARG A 94 -7.68 0.71 2.22
C ARG A 94 -7.30 0.13 3.57
N ILE A 95 -8.03 0.49 4.61
CA ILE A 95 -7.71 0.13 5.98
C ILE A 95 -8.63 -0.98 6.46
N ARG A 96 -8.04 -2.08 6.91
CA ARG A 96 -8.73 -3.21 7.51
C ARG A 96 -8.11 -3.63 8.84
N THR A 97 -7.49 -2.69 9.52
CA THR A 97 -6.80 -2.92 10.77
C THR A 97 -7.04 -1.76 11.72
N MET A 98 -6.53 -1.84 12.92
CA MET A 98 -6.65 -0.78 13.93
C MET A 98 -5.38 0.06 13.99
N SER A 99 -5.52 1.25 14.55
CA SER A 99 -4.40 2.14 14.84
C SER A 99 -3.63 2.59 13.59
N VAL A 100 -4.36 3.10 12.61
CA VAL A 100 -3.78 3.70 11.42
C VAL A 100 -4.00 5.21 11.47
N HIS A 101 -2.92 5.97 11.28
CA HIS A 101 -2.94 7.43 11.21
C HIS A 101 -2.53 7.87 9.80
N VAL A 102 -3.39 8.62 9.15
CA VAL A 102 -3.12 9.14 7.80
C VAL A 102 -3.23 10.66 7.85
N TYR A 103 -2.18 11.37 7.46
CA TYR A 103 -2.21 12.83 7.44
C TYR A 103 -1.28 13.43 6.38
N ASN A 104 -1.59 14.70 6.02
CA ASN A 104 -0.89 15.46 4.96
C ASN A 104 -0.83 14.70 3.64
#